data_a7ae33a422dbd477b634bb2ce4de88df
#
_entry.id   a7ae33a422dbd477b634bb2ce4de88df
#
_cell.length_a   1.000
_cell.length_b   1.000
_cell.length_c   1.000
_cell.angle_alpha   90.00
_cell.angle_beta   90.00
_cell.angle_gamma   90.00
#
_symmetry.space_group_name_H-M   'P 1'
#
loop_
_entity.id
_entity.type
_entity.pdbx_description
1 polymer ?
#
loop_
_entity_poly.entity_id
_entity_poly.type
_entity_poly.pdbx_seq_one_letter_code
_entity_poly.pdbx_strand_id
1 'polypeptide(L)'
;ATSRGSCLIVLSSAVEGVSAASFMQACTLVNQSFAIQLASPSGRQVEYVNQDDSNRRWFNEFRSKSNSTPIALDTVDVNRYSAVLIPPCPGAIHDLASNSDLGQIIAHFIKEKKPICAIGQGVAGLCSARKEDGKSWWLEDFCLTAPSLFEIGYLPEFPAMPLILEDFIKDYGGKYTATDPDEMHVVIDRNVITGQNVHSTVIAIQNLILLCSQK
;
A
#
# COMPACT_ATOMS: atom_id res chain seq x y z
N ALA A 1 -18.60 22.26 -11.39
CA ALA A 1 -18.42 20.91 -10.85
C ALA A 1 -16.95 20.75 -10.51
N THR A 2 -16.62 20.68 -9.24
CA THR A 2 -15.28 20.35 -8.77
C THR A 2 -14.93 18.96 -9.31
N SER A 3 -13.85 18.87 -10.08
CA SER A 3 -13.39 17.58 -10.61
C SER A 3 -13.05 16.66 -9.44
N ARG A 4 -13.54 15.44 -9.50
CA ARG A 4 -13.27 14.39 -8.52
C ARG A 4 -11.76 14.09 -8.49
N GLY A 5 -11.15 14.09 -7.32
CA GLY A 5 -9.74 13.74 -7.15
C GLY A 5 -9.45 12.30 -7.57
N SER A 6 -8.19 12.01 -7.87
CA SER A 6 -7.73 10.68 -8.26
C SER A 6 -6.82 10.07 -7.20
N CYS A 7 -7.02 8.79 -6.90
CA CYS A 7 -6.18 7.99 -6.01
C CYS A 7 -5.42 6.97 -6.85
N LEU A 8 -4.10 6.93 -6.67
CA LEU A 8 -3.24 5.91 -7.24
C LEU A 8 -3.21 4.73 -6.30
N ILE A 9 -3.65 3.56 -6.75
CA ILE A 9 -3.54 2.30 -6.01
C ILE A 9 -2.41 1.49 -6.60
N VAL A 10 -1.34 1.30 -5.81
CA VAL A 10 -0.15 0.57 -6.21
C VAL A 10 -0.25 -0.88 -5.76
N LEU A 11 -0.04 -1.80 -6.68
CA LEU A 11 -0.20 -3.22 -6.47
C LEU A 11 1.08 -3.98 -6.82
N SER A 12 1.36 -5.03 -6.06
CA SER A 12 2.42 -5.98 -6.40
C SER A 12 2.03 -6.80 -7.63
N SER A 13 2.99 -7.08 -8.49
CA SER A 13 2.85 -8.03 -9.61
C SER A 13 3.58 -9.34 -9.37
N ALA A 14 4.09 -9.55 -8.15
CA ALA A 14 4.70 -10.82 -7.77
C ALA A 14 3.65 -11.92 -7.64
N VAL A 15 4.09 -13.18 -7.71
CA VAL A 15 3.22 -14.35 -7.67
C VAL A 15 2.47 -14.48 -6.33
N GLU A 16 3.05 -14.00 -5.24
CA GLU A 16 2.43 -13.97 -3.90
C GLU A 16 1.21 -13.04 -3.85
N GLY A 17 1.13 -12.09 -4.73
CA GLY A 17 -0.06 -11.37 -5.11
C GLY A 17 -0.54 -10.28 -4.16
N VAL A 18 -1.81 -9.95 -4.35
CA VAL A 18 -2.56 -8.95 -3.59
C VAL A 18 -3.74 -9.63 -2.90
N SER A 19 -3.98 -9.31 -1.62
CA SER A 19 -5.10 -9.88 -0.86
C SER A 19 -6.44 -9.47 -1.48
N ALA A 20 -7.20 -10.45 -2.00
CA ALA A 20 -8.43 -10.21 -2.75
C ALA A 20 -9.49 -9.45 -1.96
N ALA A 21 -9.81 -9.90 -0.75
CA ALA A 21 -10.84 -9.27 0.08
C ALA A 21 -10.48 -7.83 0.43
N SER A 22 -9.23 -7.58 0.79
CA SER A 22 -8.74 -6.22 1.13
C SER A 22 -8.75 -5.30 -0.08
N PHE A 23 -8.39 -5.81 -1.26
CA PHE A 23 -8.45 -5.04 -2.50
C PHE A 23 -9.89 -4.65 -2.86
N MET A 24 -10.82 -5.58 -2.74
CA MET A 24 -12.24 -5.30 -2.95
C MET A 24 -12.75 -4.21 -2.00
N GLN A 25 -12.43 -4.31 -0.72
CA GLN A 25 -12.77 -3.29 0.28
C GLN A 25 -12.16 -1.93 -0.09
N ALA A 26 -10.89 -1.92 -0.47
CA ALA A 26 -10.18 -0.71 -0.86
C ALA A 26 -10.83 -0.01 -2.05
N CYS A 27 -11.10 -0.75 -3.11
CA CYS A 27 -11.77 -0.20 -4.30
C CYS A 27 -13.16 0.34 -3.99
N THR A 28 -13.93 -0.39 -3.20
CA THR A 28 -15.29 0.01 -2.83
C THR A 28 -15.30 1.32 -2.04
N LEU A 29 -14.40 1.45 -1.06
CA LEU A 29 -14.32 2.65 -0.21
C LEU A 29 -13.75 3.85 -0.99
N VAL A 30 -12.64 3.65 -1.69
CA VAL A 30 -11.95 4.73 -2.40
C VAL A 30 -12.82 5.26 -3.55
N ASN A 31 -13.53 4.38 -4.25
CA ASN A 31 -14.37 4.78 -5.39
C ASN A 31 -15.53 5.70 -5.01
N GLN A 32 -15.90 5.76 -3.74
CA GLN A 32 -16.92 6.70 -3.28
C GLN A 32 -16.43 8.15 -3.34
N SER A 33 -15.13 8.41 -3.21
CA SER A 33 -14.55 9.75 -3.09
C SER A 33 -13.56 10.10 -4.19
N PHE A 34 -12.96 9.10 -4.85
CA PHE A 34 -11.90 9.29 -5.83
C PHE A 34 -12.14 8.47 -7.09
N ALA A 35 -11.62 8.97 -8.21
CA ALA A 35 -11.34 8.11 -9.36
C ALA A 35 -10.13 7.25 -9.04
N ILE A 36 -10.14 5.98 -9.45
CA ILE A 36 -9.08 5.02 -9.14
C ILE A 36 -8.22 4.79 -10.38
N GLN A 37 -6.91 4.83 -10.19
CA GLN A 37 -5.93 4.35 -11.15
C GLN A 37 -5.07 3.27 -10.50
N LEU A 38 -5.02 2.08 -11.10
CA LEU A 38 -4.13 1.01 -10.65
C LEU A 38 -2.77 1.15 -11.32
N ALA A 39 -1.71 0.83 -10.58
CA ALA A 39 -0.36 0.77 -11.09
C ALA A 39 0.39 -0.43 -10.51
N SER A 40 1.26 -1.02 -11.29
CA SER A 40 2.11 -2.13 -10.86
C SER A 40 3.48 -2.05 -11.54
N PRO A 41 4.49 -2.78 -11.05
CA PRO A 41 5.78 -2.85 -11.73
C PRO A 41 5.60 -3.30 -13.18
N SER A 42 6.10 -2.47 -14.11
CA SER A 42 6.00 -2.69 -15.57
C SER A 42 4.57 -2.85 -16.10
N GLY A 43 3.55 -2.46 -15.35
CA GLY A 43 2.15 -2.63 -15.74
C GLY A 43 1.69 -4.08 -15.83
N ARG A 44 2.41 -4.99 -15.18
CA ARG A 44 2.08 -6.43 -15.21
C ARG A 44 0.78 -6.71 -14.51
N GLN A 45 0.11 -7.79 -14.94
CA GLN A 45 -1.10 -8.28 -14.31
C GLN A 45 -0.85 -8.67 -12.86
N VAL A 46 -1.89 -8.48 -12.04
CA VAL A 46 -1.87 -8.73 -10.60
C VAL A 46 -2.60 -10.02 -10.30
N GLU A 47 -2.00 -10.85 -9.46
CA GLU A 47 -2.66 -12.03 -8.89
C GLU A 47 -3.41 -11.63 -7.63
N TYR A 48 -4.73 -11.76 -7.64
CA TYR A 48 -5.56 -11.55 -6.47
C TYR A 48 -5.74 -12.86 -5.73
N VAL A 49 -5.07 -13.00 -4.59
CA VAL A 49 -4.97 -14.26 -3.85
C VAL A 49 -6.01 -14.35 -2.74
N ASN A 50 -6.31 -15.58 -2.31
CA ASN A 50 -7.29 -15.89 -1.27
C ASN A 50 -8.71 -15.45 -1.65
N GLN A 51 -9.06 -15.59 -2.92
CA GLN A 51 -10.44 -15.39 -3.37
C GLN A 51 -11.33 -16.48 -2.77
N ASP A 52 -12.55 -16.08 -2.41
CA ASP A 52 -13.59 -16.96 -1.92
C ASP A 52 -14.89 -16.75 -2.72
N ASP A 53 -15.93 -17.51 -2.39
CA ASP A 53 -17.20 -17.41 -3.10
C ASP A 53 -17.87 -16.04 -2.91
N SER A 54 -17.60 -15.34 -1.81
CA SER A 54 -18.19 -14.03 -1.52
C SER A 54 -17.63 -12.91 -2.41
N ASN A 55 -16.36 -12.98 -2.80
CA ASN A 55 -15.72 -11.94 -3.61
C ASN A 55 -15.50 -12.32 -5.09
N ARG A 56 -15.69 -13.59 -5.45
CA ARG A 56 -15.47 -14.07 -6.83
C ARG A 56 -16.32 -13.31 -7.86
N ARG A 57 -17.59 -13.07 -7.57
CA ARG A 57 -18.49 -12.32 -8.44
C ARG A 57 -17.99 -10.89 -8.65
N TRP A 58 -17.56 -10.23 -7.59
CA TRP A 58 -17.00 -8.89 -7.66
C TRP A 58 -15.78 -8.84 -8.59
N PHE A 59 -14.86 -9.80 -8.48
CA PHE A 59 -13.68 -9.88 -9.34
C PHE A 59 -14.01 -10.16 -10.79
N ASN A 60 -15.00 -10.99 -11.06
CA ASN A 60 -15.47 -11.24 -12.44
C ASN A 60 -15.98 -9.96 -13.10
N GLU A 61 -16.75 -9.17 -12.37
CA GLU A 61 -17.23 -7.87 -12.84
C GLU A 61 -16.09 -6.86 -12.97
N PHE A 62 -15.17 -6.83 -12.02
CA PHE A 62 -14.02 -5.93 -12.01
C PHE A 62 -13.10 -6.17 -13.22
N ARG A 63 -12.79 -7.42 -13.54
CA ARG A 63 -11.93 -7.77 -14.66
C ARG A 63 -12.49 -7.36 -16.01
N SER A 64 -13.77 -7.19 -16.13
CA SER A 64 -14.42 -6.72 -17.37
C SER A 64 -14.30 -5.20 -17.58
N LYS A 65 -13.92 -4.45 -16.56
CA LYS A 65 -13.80 -2.99 -16.63
C LYS A 65 -12.47 -2.58 -17.27
N SER A 66 -12.48 -1.51 -18.02
CA SER A 66 -11.29 -0.98 -18.71
C SER A 66 -10.18 -0.53 -17.74
N ASN A 67 -10.56 -0.08 -16.54
CA ASN A 67 -9.62 0.38 -15.51
C ASN A 67 -9.08 -0.75 -14.61
N SER A 68 -9.39 -2.01 -14.92
CA SER A 68 -8.87 -3.16 -14.17
C SER A 68 -7.42 -3.49 -14.50
N THR A 69 -6.90 -2.98 -15.60
CA THR A 69 -5.51 -3.20 -16.02
C THR A 69 -4.62 -2.11 -15.43
N PRO A 70 -3.57 -2.48 -14.67
CA PRO A 70 -2.63 -1.50 -14.12
C PRO A 70 -1.81 -0.80 -15.21
N ILE A 71 -1.45 0.45 -14.95
CA ILE A 71 -0.40 1.12 -15.70
C ILE A 71 0.98 0.80 -15.08
N ALA A 72 2.04 1.01 -15.84
CA ALA A 72 3.39 0.82 -15.34
C ALA A 72 3.78 1.96 -14.37
N LEU A 73 4.47 1.63 -13.27
CA LEU A 73 4.89 2.62 -12.28
C LEU A 73 5.78 3.73 -12.87
N ASP A 74 6.60 3.41 -13.86
CA ASP A 74 7.47 4.39 -14.53
C ASP A 74 6.71 5.39 -15.41
N THR A 75 5.43 5.12 -15.72
CA THR A 75 4.56 6.01 -16.51
C THR A 75 3.67 6.91 -15.67
N VAL A 76 3.74 6.79 -14.35
CA VAL A 76 2.87 7.55 -13.43
C VAL A 76 3.26 9.04 -13.45
N ASP A 77 2.28 9.90 -13.74
CA ASP A 77 2.40 11.34 -13.52
C ASP A 77 1.87 11.66 -12.11
N VAL A 78 2.79 11.87 -11.17
CA VAL A 78 2.49 12.09 -9.75
C VAL A 78 1.58 13.30 -9.49
N ASN A 79 1.59 14.29 -10.38
CA ASN A 79 0.78 15.49 -10.22
C ASN A 79 -0.72 15.24 -10.44
N ARG A 80 -1.10 14.13 -11.04
CA ARG A 80 -2.50 13.76 -11.29
C ARG A 80 -3.21 13.20 -10.07
N TYR A 81 -2.48 12.80 -9.03
CA TYR A 81 -3.04 12.05 -7.91
C TYR A 81 -3.03 12.87 -6.62
N SER A 82 -4.16 12.81 -5.92
CA SER A 82 -4.33 13.45 -4.60
C SER A 82 -3.88 12.55 -3.46
N ALA A 83 -3.83 11.25 -3.69
CA ALA A 83 -3.47 10.24 -2.70
C ALA A 83 -2.84 9.03 -3.37
N VAL A 84 -2.02 8.30 -2.61
CA VAL A 84 -1.51 6.99 -3.00
C VAL A 84 -1.88 5.97 -1.92
N LEU A 85 -2.36 4.80 -2.36
CA LEU A 85 -2.75 3.69 -1.50
C LEU A 85 -2.03 2.43 -1.95
N ILE A 86 -1.42 1.73 -0.98
CA ILE A 86 -0.85 0.40 -1.19
C ILE A 86 -1.61 -0.55 -0.27
N PRO A 87 -2.55 -1.36 -0.80
CA PRO A 87 -3.35 -2.26 0.01
C PRO A 87 -2.52 -3.47 0.47
N PRO A 88 -3.08 -4.32 1.37
CA PRO A 88 -2.40 -5.54 1.76
C PRO A 88 -2.05 -6.40 0.56
N CYS A 89 -0.76 -6.61 0.33
CA CYS A 89 -0.26 -7.43 -0.77
C CYS A 89 0.98 -8.20 -0.34
N PRO A 90 0.84 -9.52 -0.15
CA PRO A 90 1.97 -10.38 0.23
C PRO A 90 3.16 -10.28 -0.72
N GLY A 91 2.91 -9.98 -2.01
CA GLY A 91 3.96 -9.82 -3.01
C GLY A 91 4.83 -8.58 -2.85
N ALA A 92 4.38 -7.57 -2.10
CA ALA A 92 5.07 -6.28 -2.02
C ALA A 92 6.51 -6.38 -1.49
N ILE A 93 6.79 -7.33 -0.60
CA ILE A 93 8.15 -7.56 -0.07
C ILE A 93 9.11 -8.09 -1.14
N HIS A 94 8.59 -8.64 -2.24
CA HIS A 94 9.40 -9.22 -3.32
C HIS A 94 9.69 -8.22 -4.44
N ASP A 95 8.78 -7.30 -4.75
CA ASP A 95 8.93 -6.38 -5.87
C ASP A 95 8.81 -4.89 -5.51
N LEU A 96 7.82 -4.50 -4.73
CA LEU A 96 7.60 -3.08 -4.40
C LEU A 96 8.69 -2.51 -3.48
N ALA A 97 9.20 -3.31 -2.56
CA ALA A 97 10.15 -2.86 -1.54
C ALA A 97 11.43 -2.24 -2.11
N SER A 98 11.83 -2.65 -3.30
CA SER A 98 13.06 -2.17 -3.97
C SER A 98 12.79 -1.48 -5.32
N ASN A 99 11.52 -1.17 -5.62
CA ASN A 99 11.17 -0.53 -6.89
C ASN A 99 11.50 0.96 -6.86
N SER A 100 12.46 1.39 -7.69
CA SER A 100 12.93 2.77 -7.69
C SER A 100 11.88 3.77 -8.19
N ASP A 101 11.02 3.36 -9.10
CA ASP A 101 9.94 4.22 -9.61
C ASP A 101 8.92 4.50 -8.51
N LEU A 102 8.55 3.48 -7.74
CA LEU A 102 7.70 3.66 -6.57
C LEU A 102 8.38 4.54 -5.52
N GLY A 103 9.67 4.35 -5.30
CA GLY A 103 10.45 5.18 -4.39
C GLY A 103 10.35 6.67 -4.72
N GLN A 104 10.44 7.03 -6.00
CA GLN A 104 10.29 8.40 -6.46
C GLN A 104 8.87 8.94 -6.26
N ILE A 105 7.86 8.10 -6.50
CA ILE A 105 6.46 8.45 -6.25
C ILE A 105 6.24 8.76 -4.78
N ILE A 106 6.66 7.88 -3.88
CA ILE A 106 6.52 8.07 -2.43
C ILE A 106 7.28 9.32 -1.96
N ALA A 107 8.51 9.52 -2.43
CA ALA A 107 9.29 10.72 -2.10
C ALA A 107 8.56 12.01 -2.51
N HIS A 108 7.95 12.03 -3.69
CA HIS A 108 7.14 13.17 -4.14
C HIS A 108 5.97 13.45 -3.20
N PHE A 109 5.22 12.39 -2.82
CA PHE A 109 4.07 12.54 -1.93
C PHE A 109 4.49 13.04 -0.54
N ILE A 110 5.65 12.64 -0.05
CA ILE A 110 6.18 13.14 1.23
C ILE A 110 6.57 14.62 1.10
N LYS A 111 7.30 14.99 0.06
CA LYS A 111 7.71 16.39 -0.18
C LYS A 111 6.52 17.33 -0.32
N GLU A 112 5.52 16.93 -1.09
CA GLU A 112 4.32 17.71 -1.36
C GLU A 112 3.24 17.57 -0.27
N LYS A 113 3.50 16.79 0.77
CA LYS A 113 2.58 16.54 1.89
C LYS A 113 1.23 16.01 1.42
N LYS A 114 1.24 15.19 0.38
CA LYS A 114 0.03 14.50 -0.10
C LYS A 114 -0.16 13.19 0.65
N PRO A 115 -1.41 12.79 0.95
CA PRO A 115 -1.68 11.60 1.74
C PRO A 115 -1.18 10.30 1.11
N ILE A 116 -0.56 9.48 1.96
CA ILE A 116 -0.08 8.14 1.66
C ILE A 116 -0.75 7.17 2.63
N CYS A 117 -1.27 6.05 2.13
CA CYS A 117 -1.78 4.97 2.96
C CYS A 117 -1.17 3.64 2.50
N ALA A 118 -0.58 2.89 3.44
CA ALA A 118 -0.03 1.56 3.17
C ALA A 118 -0.43 0.60 4.27
N ILE A 119 -0.85 -0.61 3.91
CA ILE A 119 -1.50 -1.54 4.83
C ILE A 119 -0.88 -2.92 4.73
N GLY A 120 -0.64 -3.54 5.88
CA GLY A 120 -0.09 -4.89 5.94
C GLY A 120 1.24 -4.98 5.20
N GLN A 121 1.46 -6.05 4.44
CA GLN A 121 2.68 -6.20 3.63
C GLN A 121 2.81 -5.09 2.56
N GLY A 122 1.73 -4.37 2.25
CA GLY A 122 1.80 -3.20 1.37
C GLY A 122 2.72 -2.09 1.88
N VAL A 123 2.99 -2.05 3.19
CA VAL A 123 3.96 -1.12 3.79
C VAL A 123 5.36 -1.32 3.20
N ALA A 124 5.66 -2.50 2.67
CA ALA A 124 6.93 -2.76 1.96
C ALA A 124 7.17 -1.77 0.81
N GLY A 125 6.12 -1.27 0.17
CA GLY A 125 6.25 -0.25 -0.86
C GLY A 125 6.90 1.04 -0.36
N LEU A 126 6.72 1.39 0.91
CA LEU A 126 7.36 2.55 1.53
C LEU A 126 8.87 2.37 1.70
N CYS A 127 9.34 1.12 1.79
CA CYS A 127 10.76 0.80 1.90
C CYS A 127 11.56 1.23 0.66
N SER A 128 10.90 1.39 -0.49
CA SER A 128 11.50 1.83 -1.75
C SER A 128 11.93 3.31 -1.73
N ALA A 129 11.40 4.10 -0.81
CA ALA A 129 11.64 5.55 -0.75
C ALA A 129 13.00 5.87 -0.11
N ARG A 130 14.08 5.42 -0.75
CA ARG A 130 15.46 5.71 -0.36
C ARG A 130 15.90 7.06 -0.91
N LYS A 131 16.73 7.78 -0.14
CA LYS A 131 17.37 9.01 -0.62
C LYS A 131 18.54 8.67 -1.54
N GLU A 132 19.02 9.69 -2.25
CA GLU A 132 20.10 9.55 -3.24
C GLU A 132 21.41 9.04 -2.64
N ASP A 133 21.63 9.24 -1.33
CA ASP A 133 22.81 8.73 -0.63
C ASP A 133 22.83 7.20 -0.48
N GLY A 134 21.70 6.53 -0.83
CA GLY A 134 21.52 5.08 -0.70
C GLY A 134 21.46 4.56 0.72
N LYS A 135 21.53 5.43 1.72
CA LYS A 135 21.56 5.09 3.15
C LYS A 135 20.36 5.61 3.91
N SER A 136 19.91 6.82 3.59
CA SER A 136 18.80 7.48 4.28
C SER A 136 17.46 7.07 3.68
N TRP A 137 16.44 7.08 4.52
CA TRP A 137 15.09 6.73 4.14
C TRP A 137 14.16 7.94 4.31
N TRP A 138 13.25 8.16 3.37
CA TRP A 138 12.34 9.30 3.42
C TRP A 138 11.37 9.28 4.61
N LEU A 139 11.12 8.09 5.20
CA LEU A 139 10.24 7.94 6.35
C LEU A 139 11.00 7.80 7.67
N GLU A 140 12.27 8.13 7.69
CA GLU A 140 13.02 8.30 8.93
C GLU A 140 12.28 9.26 9.87
N ASP A 141 12.20 8.92 11.15
CA ASP A 141 11.45 9.63 12.20
C ASP A 141 9.92 9.58 12.10
N PHE A 142 9.35 8.96 11.07
CA PHE A 142 7.91 8.76 11.03
C PHE A 142 7.47 7.66 12.00
N CYS A 143 6.33 7.89 12.65
CA CYS A 143 5.63 6.84 13.38
C CYS A 143 4.89 5.96 12.38
N LEU A 144 5.16 4.66 12.41
CA LEU A 144 4.67 3.70 11.42
C LEU A 144 4.30 2.40 12.09
N THR A 145 3.42 1.64 11.45
CA THR A 145 3.17 0.24 11.74
C THR A 145 3.29 -0.60 10.48
N ALA A 146 3.42 -1.89 10.67
CA ALA A 146 3.48 -2.92 9.63
C ALA A 146 3.26 -4.27 10.31
N PRO A 147 3.09 -5.38 9.57
CA PRO A 147 3.01 -6.69 10.18
C PRO A 147 4.19 -6.94 11.12
N SER A 148 3.86 -7.35 12.34
CA SER A 148 4.87 -7.63 13.35
C SER A 148 5.55 -8.98 13.09
N LEU A 149 6.74 -9.14 13.66
CA LEU A 149 7.43 -10.42 13.64
C LEU A 149 6.57 -11.54 14.25
N PHE A 150 5.80 -11.21 15.29
CA PHE A 150 4.86 -12.15 15.90
C PHE A 150 3.76 -12.59 14.93
N GLU A 151 3.23 -11.70 14.10
CA GLU A 151 2.20 -12.04 13.11
C GLU A 151 2.75 -12.93 12.00
N ILE A 152 3.90 -12.57 11.42
CA ILE A 152 4.44 -13.27 10.26
C ILE A 152 5.23 -14.53 10.62
N GLY A 153 5.73 -14.64 11.85
CA GLY A 153 6.56 -15.76 12.29
C GLY A 153 5.86 -17.11 12.26
N TYR A 154 4.53 -17.13 12.29
CA TYR A 154 3.72 -18.34 12.21
C TYR A 154 3.38 -18.76 10.77
N LEU A 155 3.67 -17.90 9.78
CA LEU A 155 3.34 -18.21 8.40
C LEU A 155 4.30 -19.25 7.83
N PRO A 156 3.78 -20.23 7.05
CA PRO A 156 4.64 -21.24 6.43
C PRO A 156 5.74 -20.66 5.54
N GLU A 157 5.45 -19.53 4.88
CA GLU A 157 6.38 -18.83 4.00
C GLU A 157 7.41 -17.97 4.73
N PHE A 158 7.32 -17.82 6.06
CA PHE A 158 8.23 -16.96 6.82
C PHE A 158 9.71 -17.18 6.54
N PRO A 159 10.23 -18.45 6.50
CA PRO A 159 11.65 -18.67 6.24
C PRO A 159 12.15 -18.18 4.88
N ALA A 160 11.24 -18.02 3.92
CA ALA A 160 11.57 -17.58 2.56
C ALA A 160 11.32 -16.08 2.35
N MET A 161 10.85 -15.36 3.35
CA MET A 161 10.60 -13.91 3.24
C MET A 161 11.92 -13.14 3.11
N PRO A 162 12.09 -12.33 2.06
CA PRO A 162 13.33 -11.56 1.86
C PRO A 162 13.44 -10.34 2.76
N LEU A 163 12.34 -9.94 3.42
CA LEU A 163 12.25 -8.70 4.16
C LEU A 163 11.28 -8.85 5.33
N ILE A 164 11.71 -8.39 6.51
CA ILE A 164 10.87 -8.27 7.70
C ILE A 164 10.65 -6.78 7.95
N LEU A 165 9.41 -6.32 7.80
CA LEU A 165 9.08 -4.89 7.83
C LEU A 165 9.33 -4.25 9.20
N GLU A 166 9.04 -4.95 10.29
CA GLU A 166 9.34 -4.46 11.64
C GLU A 166 10.83 -4.12 11.77
N ASP A 167 11.70 -5.03 11.32
CA ASP A 167 13.15 -4.83 11.39
C ASP A 167 13.61 -3.70 10.48
N PHE A 168 13.09 -3.64 9.25
CA PHE A 168 13.44 -2.58 8.31
C PHE A 168 13.11 -1.19 8.87
N ILE A 169 11.88 -1.01 9.38
CA ILE A 169 11.45 0.28 9.92
C ILE A 169 12.35 0.72 11.07
N LYS A 170 12.66 -0.20 11.99
CA LYS A 170 13.55 0.08 13.13
C LYS A 170 14.97 0.40 12.68
N ASP A 171 15.51 -0.37 11.74
CA ASP A 171 16.89 -0.22 11.26
C ASP A 171 17.10 1.09 10.50
N TYR A 172 16.08 1.57 9.80
CA TYR A 172 16.13 2.80 9.02
C TYR A 172 15.56 4.03 9.74
N GLY A 173 15.38 3.96 11.05
CA GLY A 173 15.07 5.11 11.88
C GLY A 173 13.59 5.46 12.00
N GLY A 174 12.69 4.61 11.53
CA GLY A 174 11.25 4.78 11.77
C GLY A 174 10.88 4.43 13.21
N LYS A 175 9.80 5.01 13.69
CA LYS A 175 9.25 4.75 15.03
C LYS A 175 8.12 3.72 14.90
N TYR A 176 8.48 2.46 15.06
CA TYR A 176 7.58 1.32 14.89
C TYR A 176 6.73 1.08 16.13
N THR A 177 5.43 0.89 15.92
CA THR A 177 4.50 0.39 16.94
C THR A 177 3.64 -0.72 16.36
N ALA A 178 3.20 -1.63 17.21
CA ALA A 178 2.31 -2.72 16.84
C ALA A 178 1.42 -3.08 18.02
N THR A 179 0.29 -3.71 17.72
CA THR A 179 -0.57 -4.37 18.69
C THR A 179 -0.46 -5.89 18.52
N ASP A 180 -1.25 -6.65 19.27
CA ASP A 180 -1.26 -8.11 19.16
C ASP A 180 -1.57 -8.59 17.74
N PRO A 181 -1.10 -9.79 17.36
CA PRO A 181 -1.40 -10.36 16.06
C PRO A 181 -2.90 -10.39 15.76
N ASP A 182 -3.24 -10.10 14.50
CA ASP A 182 -4.60 -10.09 13.96
C ASP A 182 -5.53 -9.02 14.57
N GLU A 183 -5.00 -8.14 15.41
CA GLU A 183 -5.73 -7.00 15.92
C GLU A 183 -5.56 -5.78 15.01
N MET A 184 -6.60 -4.96 14.95
CA MET A 184 -6.57 -3.73 14.16
C MET A 184 -5.62 -2.71 14.81
N HIS A 185 -4.70 -2.18 14.02
CA HIS A 185 -3.79 -1.12 14.45
C HIS A 185 -3.46 -0.21 13.26
N VAL A 186 -3.76 1.07 13.42
CA VAL A 186 -3.52 2.11 12.41
C VAL A 186 -2.72 3.24 13.05
N VAL A 187 -1.68 3.67 12.37
CA VAL A 187 -0.83 4.80 12.78
C VAL A 187 -0.93 5.91 11.75
N ILE A 188 -1.19 7.11 12.21
CA ILE A 188 -1.25 8.31 11.37
C ILE A 188 -0.17 9.26 11.86
N ASP A 189 0.75 9.58 10.98
CA ASP A 189 1.79 10.59 11.25
C ASP A 189 1.90 11.52 10.04
N ARG A 190 1.62 12.79 10.27
CA ARG A 190 1.60 13.80 9.21
C ARG A 190 0.69 13.37 8.06
N ASN A 191 1.23 13.18 6.87
CA ASN A 191 0.47 12.74 5.68
C ASN A 191 0.54 11.23 5.43
N VAL A 192 1.13 10.45 6.34
CA VAL A 192 1.32 9.01 6.16
C VAL A 192 0.45 8.22 7.13
N ILE A 193 -0.34 7.30 6.56
CA ILE A 193 -1.20 6.37 7.27
C ILE A 193 -0.68 4.97 7.01
N THR A 194 -0.44 4.20 8.08
CA THR A 194 -0.06 2.80 7.97
C THR A 194 -1.01 1.92 8.79
N GLY A 195 -1.32 0.75 8.26
CA GLY A 195 -2.12 -0.28 8.93
C GLY A 195 -1.30 -1.55 9.12
N GLN A 196 -1.41 -2.18 10.28
CA GLN A 196 -0.58 -3.32 10.64
C GLN A 196 -0.87 -4.57 9.81
N ASN A 197 -2.14 -4.80 9.48
CA ASN A 197 -2.61 -6.05 8.88
C ASN A 197 -3.90 -5.84 8.09
N VAL A 198 -4.44 -6.93 7.52
CA VAL A 198 -5.69 -6.88 6.74
C VAL A 198 -6.89 -6.36 7.53
N HIS A 199 -6.92 -6.58 8.84
CA HIS A 199 -7.99 -6.09 9.72
C HIS A 199 -7.98 -4.58 9.90
N SER A 200 -6.89 -3.94 9.53
CA SER A 200 -6.73 -2.48 9.58
C SER A 200 -7.18 -1.77 8.29
N THR A 201 -7.55 -2.50 7.25
CA THR A 201 -7.82 -1.98 5.91
C THR A 201 -8.89 -0.89 5.90
N VAL A 202 -10.07 -1.19 6.44
CA VAL A 202 -11.21 -0.25 6.39
C VAL A 202 -10.89 1.04 7.14
N ILE A 203 -10.38 0.94 8.36
CA ILE A 203 -10.07 2.11 9.19
C ILE A 203 -8.95 2.95 8.59
N ALA A 204 -7.92 2.33 8.05
CA ALA A 204 -6.83 3.06 7.39
C ALA A 204 -7.34 3.85 6.18
N ILE A 205 -8.18 3.25 5.36
CA ILE A 205 -8.72 3.91 4.15
C ILE A 205 -9.73 5.01 4.52
N GLN A 206 -10.56 4.80 5.53
CA GLN A 206 -11.44 5.85 6.04
C GLN A 206 -10.64 7.07 6.49
N ASN A 207 -9.53 6.87 7.20
CA ASN A 207 -8.64 7.96 7.59
C ASN A 207 -7.96 8.62 6.40
N LEU A 208 -7.60 7.87 5.36
CA LEU A 208 -7.08 8.43 4.12
C LEU A 208 -8.09 9.40 3.47
N ILE A 209 -9.34 8.99 3.39
CA ILE A 209 -10.42 9.79 2.81
C ILE A 209 -10.62 11.07 3.64
N LEU A 210 -10.66 10.94 4.96
CA LEU A 210 -10.80 12.08 5.87
C LEU A 210 -9.62 13.06 5.73
N LEU A 211 -8.41 12.54 5.65
CA LEU A 211 -7.20 13.37 5.50
C LEU A 211 -7.21 14.16 4.19
N CYS A 212 -7.72 13.57 3.12
CA CYS A 212 -7.86 14.24 1.83
C CYS A 212 -8.93 15.32 1.83
N SER A 213 -9.95 15.22 2.69
CA SER A 213 -11.07 16.18 2.76
C SER A 213 -10.78 17.41 3.61
N GLN A 214 -9.65 17.45 4.31
CA GLN A 214 -9.26 18.55 5.19
C GLN A 214 -8.54 19.71 4.48
N LYS A 215 -8.56 19.75 3.16
CA LYS A 215 -7.92 20.81 2.36
C LYS A 215 -8.87 21.95 2.05
#